data_cfb7697fb190ef8c30049cdda76de358
#
_entry.id   cfb7697fb190ef8c30049cdda76de358
#
_cell.length_a   1.000
_cell.length_b   1.000
_cell.length_c   1.000
_cell.angle_alpha   90.00
_cell.angle_beta   90.00
_cell.angle_gamma   90.00
#
_symmetry.space_group_name_H-M   'P 1'
#
loop_
_entity.id
_entity.type
_entity.pdbx_description
1 polymer ?
#
loop_
_entity_poly.entity_id
_entity_poly.type
_entity_poly.pdbx_seq_one_letter_code
_entity_poly.pdbx_strand_id
1 'polypeptide(L)'
;MFELLLNIILSFVIFSGSNFNNEVEKYIYTHFNQYDSLSYTIHEDINRFINPEINSSRKPSVIGDKFFIPISYYDQYRNRKEKFLTVSIKLYKKVWVTQSIVEKGTVIDETNTIKLLHDLTSIKGTPFLNEKVLGKIITKINLQPGTVVCNEYLNTKPVLEPGDQINLVYQYESIAVSMIGTVRQAGAVGDIIKVKTDKRQYSAKIINNHEAIIVE
;
A
#
# COMPACT_ATOMS: atom_id res chain seq x y z
N MET A 1 -14.54 21.32 -21.99
CA MET A 1 -14.79 20.20 -22.92
C MET A 1 -13.44 19.87 -23.55
N PHE A 2 -12.64 19.05 -22.83
CA PHE A 2 -11.43 18.44 -23.35
C PHE A 2 -11.44 17.00 -22.94
N GLU A 3 -11.57 16.14 -23.93
CA GLU A 3 -11.64 14.69 -23.76
C GLU A 3 -10.32 14.14 -23.26
N LEU A 4 -10.39 13.34 -22.22
CA LEU A 4 -9.33 12.46 -21.77
C LEU A 4 -9.08 11.39 -22.83
N LEU A 5 -8.04 11.55 -23.61
CA LEU A 5 -7.47 10.47 -24.42
C LEU A 5 -6.78 9.49 -23.46
N LEU A 6 -7.50 8.43 -23.15
CA LEU A 6 -7.00 7.24 -22.48
C LEU A 6 -6.05 6.52 -23.45
N ASN A 7 -4.75 6.84 -23.39
CA ASN A 7 -3.72 6.09 -24.10
C ASN A 7 -3.52 4.73 -23.44
N ILE A 8 -4.39 3.79 -23.77
CA ILE A 8 -4.13 2.36 -23.60
C ILE A 8 -3.08 2.01 -24.64
N ILE A 9 -1.83 1.90 -24.22
CA ILE A 9 -0.78 1.25 -25.04
C ILE A 9 -1.12 -0.24 -25.03
N LEU A 10 -2.02 -0.64 -25.90
CA LEU A 10 -2.27 -2.02 -26.22
C LEU A 10 -1.16 -2.44 -27.16
N SER A 11 -0.12 -3.08 -26.62
CA SER A 11 0.83 -3.81 -27.46
C SER A 11 0.10 -5.05 -27.99
N PHE A 12 -0.55 -4.88 -29.15
CA PHE A 12 -1.13 -5.97 -29.91
C PHE A 12 0.03 -6.85 -30.44
N VAL A 13 0.37 -7.89 -29.70
CA VAL A 13 0.96 -9.06 -30.31
C VAL A 13 -0.20 -9.89 -30.86
N ILE A 14 -0.45 -9.78 -32.17
CA ILE A 14 -1.40 -10.65 -32.86
C ILE A 14 -0.78 -12.04 -32.88
N PHE A 15 -1.09 -12.84 -31.88
CA PHE A 15 -0.93 -14.29 -31.95
C PHE A 15 -2.31 -14.88 -32.27
N SER A 16 -2.45 -15.48 -33.46
CA SER A 16 -3.49 -16.47 -33.74
C SER A 16 -3.20 -17.71 -32.91
N GLY A 17 -3.28 -17.57 -31.59
CA GLY A 17 -2.97 -18.59 -30.61
C GLY A 17 -4.25 -19.18 -30.06
N SER A 18 -4.17 -20.46 -29.76
CA SER A 18 -5.16 -21.33 -29.17
C SER A 18 -6.01 -20.65 -28.08
N ASN A 19 -7.22 -21.16 -27.85
CA ASN A 19 -8.16 -20.76 -26.78
C ASN A 19 -7.47 -20.63 -25.40
N PHE A 20 -6.40 -21.41 -25.16
CA PHE A 20 -5.64 -21.42 -23.93
C PHE A 20 -4.79 -20.16 -23.69
N ASN A 21 -4.24 -19.52 -24.72
CA ASN A 21 -3.57 -18.21 -24.57
C ASN A 21 -4.51 -17.17 -24.01
N ASN A 22 -5.74 -17.13 -24.51
CA ASN A 22 -6.78 -16.21 -24.05
C ASN A 22 -7.25 -16.55 -22.62
N GLU A 23 -7.27 -17.83 -22.26
CA GLU A 23 -7.54 -18.26 -20.88
C GLU A 23 -6.46 -17.77 -19.89
N VAL A 24 -5.19 -17.97 -20.24
CA VAL A 24 -4.06 -17.51 -19.41
C VAL A 24 -4.08 -16.00 -19.28
N GLU A 25 -4.29 -15.29 -20.37
CA GLU A 25 -4.41 -13.84 -20.35
C GLU A 25 -5.55 -13.36 -19.43
N LYS A 26 -6.75 -13.89 -19.62
CA LYS A 26 -7.91 -13.59 -18.78
C LYS A 26 -7.65 -13.90 -17.31
N TYR A 27 -6.95 -15.01 -17.03
CA TYR A 27 -6.59 -15.42 -15.68
C TYR A 27 -5.64 -14.40 -15.03
N ILE A 28 -4.62 -13.94 -15.76
CA ILE A 28 -3.67 -12.92 -15.29
C ILE A 28 -4.42 -11.62 -14.98
N TYR A 29 -5.22 -11.09 -15.92
CA TYR A 29 -5.97 -9.85 -15.70
C TYR A 29 -6.97 -9.94 -14.56
N THR A 30 -7.62 -11.09 -14.39
CA THR A 30 -8.54 -11.30 -13.27
C THR A 30 -7.81 -11.34 -11.93
N HIS A 31 -6.63 -11.94 -11.89
CA HIS A 31 -5.84 -12.09 -10.65
C HIS A 31 -5.27 -10.74 -10.19
N PHE A 32 -4.94 -9.84 -11.10
CA PHE A 32 -4.31 -8.54 -10.84
C PHE A 32 -5.22 -7.33 -11.13
N ASN A 33 -6.53 -7.49 -11.05
CA ASN A 33 -7.53 -6.46 -11.36
C ASN A 33 -7.47 -5.22 -10.43
N GLN A 34 -6.75 -5.29 -9.30
CA GLN A 34 -6.55 -4.18 -8.36
C GLN A 34 -5.46 -3.20 -8.82
N TYR A 35 -4.71 -3.51 -9.89
CA TYR A 35 -3.68 -2.63 -10.44
C TYR A 35 -4.23 -1.80 -11.60
N ASP A 36 -3.67 -0.62 -11.83
CA ASP A 36 -4.13 0.31 -12.87
C ASP A 36 -3.76 -0.17 -14.28
N SER A 37 -2.64 -0.87 -14.40
CA SER A 37 -2.23 -1.58 -15.61
C SER A 37 -1.23 -2.69 -15.28
N LEU A 38 -1.05 -3.62 -16.19
CA LEU A 38 -0.05 -4.67 -16.09
C LEU A 38 0.57 -4.97 -17.46
N SER A 39 1.80 -5.48 -17.44
CA SER A 39 2.40 -6.14 -18.60
C SER A 39 2.93 -7.50 -18.18
N TYR A 40 2.94 -8.45 -19.09
CA TYR A 40 3.41 -9.80 -18.80
C TYR A 40 4.18 -10.41 -19.99
N THR A 41 5.02 -11.40 -19.68
CA THR A 41 5.74 -12.19 -20.67
C THR A 41 5.71 -13.66 -20.27
N ILE A 42 5.21 -14.52 -21.15
CA ILE A 42 5.24 -15.96 -20.98
C ILE A 42 6.54 -16.45 -21.62
N HIS A 43 7.39 -17.12 -20.85
CA HIS A 43 8.71 -17.57 -21.30
C HIS A 43 8.70 -18.96 -21.97
N GLU A 44 7.59 -19.66 -21.86
CA GLU A 44 7.45 -21.00 -22.43
C GLU A 44 6.53 -20.97 -23.66
N ASP A 45 6.84 -21.79 -24.66
CA ASP A 45 5.90 -22.05 -25.75
C ASP A 45 4.75 -22.93 -25.23
N ILE A 46 3.62 -22.28 -24.97
CA ILE A 46 2.44 -22.94 -24.43
C ILE A 46 1.68 -23.76 -25.49
N ASN A 47 1.98 -23.57 -26.79
CA ASN A 47 1.38 -24.35 -27.89
C ASN A 47 1.90 -25.80 -27.95
N ARG A 48 3.01 -26.09 -27.27
CA ARG A 48 3.55 -27.46 -27.16
C ARG A 48 2.74 -28.37 -26.23
N PHE A 49 1.85 -27.82 -25.41
CA PHE A 49 1.04 -28.60 -24.47
C PHE A 49 -0.23 -29.11 -25.19
N ILE A 50 -0.55 -30.39 -24.96
CA ILE A 50 -1.76 -31.00 -25.52
C ILE A 50 -2.90 -30.80 -24.52
N ASN A 51 -4.00 -30.18 -24.98
CA ASN A 51 -5.17 -29.85 -24.18
C ASN A 51 -4.80 -29.23 -22.80
N PRO A 52 -4.05 -28.10 -22.82
CA PRO A 52 -3.70 -27.43 -21.57
C PRO A 52 -4.94 -26.76 -20.95
N GLU A 53 -4.99 -26.77 -19.62
CA GLU A 53 -6.04 -26.11 -18.81
C GLU A 53 -5.44 -25.51 -17.56
N ILE A 54 -6.03 -24.45 -17.01
CA ILE A 54 -5.65 -23.88 -15.71
C ILE A 54 -6.14 -24.84 -14.60
N ASN A 55 -5.21 -25.29 -13.76
CA ASN A 55 -5.53 -26.20 -12.67
C ASN A 55 -6.07 -25.45 -11.46
N SER A 56 -7.40 -25.32 -11.37
CA SER A 56 -8.09 -24.61 -10.29
C SER A 56 -7.97 -25.28 -8.91
N SER A 57 -7.52 -26.54 -8.82
CA SER A 57 -7.31 -27.22 -7.54
C SER A 57 -6.03 -26.80 -6.83
N ARG A 58 -5.13 -26.12 -7.53
CA ARG A 58 -3.88 -25.57 -6.99
C ARG A 58 -3.92 -24.05 -6.98
N LYS A 59 -3.35 -23.44 -5.93
CA LYS A 59 -3.25 -21.97 -5.84
C LYS A 59 -2.07 -21.45 -6.66
N PRO A 60 -2.25 -20.35 -7.40
CA PRO A 60 -1.16 -19.63 -8.01
C PRO A 60 -0.31 -18.95 -6.92
N SER A 61 0.93 -18.57 -7.27
CA SER A 61 1.80 -17.83 -6.36
C SER A 61 2.57 -16.75 -7.12
N VAL A 62 2.94 -15.68 -6.38
CA VAL A 62 3.76 -14.57 -6.89
C VAL A 62 5.02 -14.51 -6.07
N ILE A 63 6.18 -14.46 -6.73
CA ILE A 63 7.49 -14.30 -6.08
C ILE A 63 8.26 -13.24 -6.89
N GLY A 64 8.39 -12.05 -6.31
CA GLY A 64 8.97 -10.90 -7.01
C GLY A 64 8.18 -10.56 -8.27
N ASP A 65 8.83 -10.57 -9.43
CA ASP A 65 8.26 -10.32 -10.75
C ASP A 65 7.74 -11.60 -11.46
N LYS A 66 7.70 -12.73 -10.76
CA LYS A 66 7.25 -14.01 -11.32
C LYS A 66 5.90 -14.43 -10.79
N PHE A 67 4.99 -14.70 -11.70
CA PHE A 67 3.69 -15.28 -11.42
C PHE A 67 3.67 -16.74 -11.89
N PHE A 68 3.34 -17.65 -10.99
CA PHE A 68 3.32 -19.08 -11.21
C PHE A 68 1.87 -19.56 -11.32
N ILE A 69 1.44 -19.86 -12.55
CA ILE A 69 0.08 -20.32 -12.86
C ILE A 69 0.09 -21.84 -12.90
N PRO A 70 -0.69 -22.53 -12.04
CA PRO A 70 -0.77 -23.99 -12.10
C PRO A 70 -1.57 -24.40 -13.34
N ILE A 71 -0.99 -25.29 -14.13
CA ILE A 71 -1.60 -25.86 -15.34
C ILE A 71 -1.56 -27.37 -15.33
N SER A 72 -2.54 -27.99 -15.97
CA SER A 72 -2.58 -29.39 -16.32
C SER A 72 -2.55 -29.51 -17.84
N TYR A 73 -1.92 -30.54 -18.38
CA TYR A 73 -1.84 -30.83 -19.81
C TYR A 73 -1.59 -32.31 -20.02
N TYR A 74 -1.71 -32.78 -21.25
CA TYR A 74 -1.34 -34.16 -21.61
C TYR A 74 0.02 -34.19 -22.33
N ASP A 75 0.82 -35.20 -22.03
CA ASP A 75 2.03 -35.48 -22.78
C ASP A 75 1.73 -36.24 -24.09
N GLN A 76 2.77 -36.50 -24.90
CA GLN A 76 2.64 -37.26 -26.16
C GLN A 76 2.13 -38.71 -25.97
N TYR A 77 2.21 -39.25 -24.76
CA TYR A 77 1.72 -40.58 -24.39
C TYR A 77 0.31 -40.53 -23.75
N ARG A 78 -0.37 -39.37 -23.82
CA ARG A 78 -1.69 -39.12 -23.21
C ARG A 78 -1.71 -39.25 -21.67
N ASN A 79 -0.57 -39.13 -21.00
CA ASN A 79 -0.55 -39.05 -19.54
C ASN A 79 -0.83 -37.60 -19.11
N ARG A 80 -1.72 -37.44 -18.15
CA ARG A 80 -1.96 -36.13 -17.53
C ARG A 80 -0.72 -35.69 -16.73
N LYS A 81 -0.25 -34.49 -16.96
CA LYS A 81 0.87 -33.84 -16.28
C LYS A 81 0.42 -32.54 -15.65
N GLU A 82 1.09 -32.13 -14.59
CA GLU A 82 0.86 -30.87 -13.91
C GLU A 82 2.19 -30.12 -13.78
N LYS A 83 2.15 -28.81 -13.94
CA LYS A 83 3.29 -27.92 -13.71
C LYS A 83 2.82 -26.51 -13.37
N PHE A 84 3.77 -25.65 -13.05
CA PHE A 84 3.55 -24.21 -13.03
C PHE A 84 4.08 -23.57 -14.32
N LEU A 85 3.20 -22.83 -14.99
CA LEU A 85 3.58 -21.93 -16.07
C LEU A 85 4.16 -20.66 -15.42
N THR A 86 5.41 -20.33 -15.77
CA THR A 86 6.07 -19.13 -15.23
C THR A 86 5.85 -17.95 -16.16
N VAL A 87 5.30 -16.89 -15.60
CA VAL A 87 5.02 -15.63 -16.29
C VAL A 87 5.76 -14.50 -15.59
N SER A 88 6.59 -13.73 -16.32
CA SER A 88 7.10 -12.46 -15.79
C SER A 88 6.00 -11.42 -15.83
N ILE A 89 5.82 -10.68 -14.75
CA ILE A 89 4.80 -9.65 -14.63
C ILE A 89 5.42 -8.32 -14.19
N LYS A 90 4.83 -7.23 -14.67
CA LYS A 90 5.02 -5.88 -14.10
C LYS A 90 3.65 -5.32 -13.78
N LEU A 91 3.49 -4.85 -12.55
CA LEU A 91 2.22 -4.41 -12.00
C LEU A 91 2.30 -2.92 -11.70
N TYR A 92 1.53 -2.13 -12.42
CA TYR A 92 1.59 -0.68 -12.32
C TYR A 92 0.41 -0.13 -11.53
N LYS A 93 0.71 0.80 -10.65
CA LYS A 93 -0.30 1.55 -9.89
C LYS A 93 0.13 3.00 -9.71
N LYS A 94 -0.84 3.92 -9.69
CA LYS A 94 -0.60 5.31 -9.34
C LYS A 94 -0.31 5.40 -7.84
N VAL A 95 0.92 5.80 -7.49
CA VAL A 95 1.42 5.90 -6.12
C VAL A 95 2.10 7.25 -5.91
N TRP A 96 2.22 7.66 -4.65
CA TRP A 96 2.96 8.85 -4.28
C TRP A 96 4.45 8.59 -4.32
N VAL A 97 5.18 9.48 -5.01
CA VAL A 97 6.63 9.42 -5.21
C VAL A 97 7.22 10.76 -4.80
N THR A 98 8.32 10.76 -4.06
CA THR A 98 9.00 11.98 -3.64
C THR A 98 9.61 12.71 -4.84
N GLN A 99 9.42 14.04 -4.91
CA GLN A 99 10.00 14.91 -5.95
C GLN A 99 11.38 15.44 -5.55
N SER A 100 11.64 15.58 -4.26
CA SER A 100 12.87 16.08 -3.67
C SER A 100 13.28 15.20 -2.49
N ILE A 101 14.43 15.52 -1.87
CA ILE A 101 14.81 14.92 -0.60
C ILE A 101 13.77 15.30 0.46
N VAL A 102 13.23 14.32 1.17
CA VAL A 102 12.31 14.52 2.29
C VAL A 102 12.98 14.02 3.55
N GLU A 103 13.33 14.94 4.44
CA GLU A 103 14.01 14.60 5.68
C GLU A 103 13.05 13.95 6.68
N LYS A 104 13.62 13.13 7.59
CA LYS A 104 12.86 12.51 8.68
C LYS A 104 12.08 13.56 9.49
N GLY A 105 10.83 13.27 9.76
CA GLY A 105 9.91 14.17 10.47
C GLY A 105 9.19 15.18 9.60
N THR A 106 9.54 15.27 8.31
CA THR A 106 8.86 16.15 7.36
C THR A 106 7.47 15.63 7.03
N VAL A 107 6.50 16.53 6.94
CA VAL A 107 5.14 16.21 6.49
C VAL A 107 5.16 15.79 5.04
N ILE A 108 4.47 14.71 4.72
CA ILE A 108 4.25 14.24 3.35
C ILE A 108 3.00 14.92 2.80
N ASP A 109 3.15 15.69 1.75
CA ASP A 109 2.09 16.42 1.08
C ASP A 109 2.37 16.61 -0.43
N GLU A 110 1.52 17.35 -1.12
CA GLU A 110 1.61 17.60 -2.57
C GLU A 110 2.77 18.52 -2.95
N THR A 111 3.44 19.20 -2.00
CA THR A 111 4.60 20.05 -2.29
C THR A 111 5.88 19.25 -2.46
N ASN A 112 5.98 18.09 -1.80
CA ASN A 112 7.17 17.24 -1.81
C ASN A 112 6.94 15.85 -2.45
N THR A 113 5.71 15.54 -2.84
CA THR A 113 5.37 14.30 -3.53
C THR A 113 4.50 14.53 -4.76
N ILE A 114 4.57 13.61 -5.70
CA ILE A 114 3.74 13.59 -6.91
C ILE A 114 3.16 12.19 -7.10
N LYS A 115 1.96 12.12 -7.70
CA LYS A 115 1.31 10.84 -8.01
C LYS A 115 1.71 10.36 -9.39
N LEU A 116 2.46 9.26 -9.47
CA LEU A 116 2.97 8.69 -10.71
C LEU A 116 2.57 7.22 -10.84
N LEU A 117 2.39 6.78 -12.09
CA LEU A 117 2.26 5.36 -12.40
C LEU A 117 3.63 4.70 -12.23
N HIS A 118 3.72 3.73 -11.32
CA HIS A 118 4.98 3.08 -10.96
C HIS A 118 4.84 1.55 -10.95
N ASP A 119 5.90 0.85 -11.38
CA ASP A 119 5.97 -0.61 -11.30
C ASP A 119 6.21 -1.04 -9.85
N LEU A 120 5.26 -1.76 -9.28
CA LEU A 120 5.27 -2.19 -7.89
C LEU A 120 5.89 -3.58 -7.67
N THR A 121 6.25 -4.31 -8.72
CA THR A 121 6.80 -5.67 -8.59
C THR A 121 8.15 -5.71 -7.87
N SER A 122 8.91 -4.63 -7.93
CA SER A 122 10.22 -4.50 -7.28
C SER A 122 10.18 -3.71 -5.96
N ILE A 123 9.02 -3.17 -5.58
CA ILE A 123 8.90 -2.33 -4.38
C ILE A 123 8.85 -3.21 -3.13
N LYS A 124 9.75 -2.90 -2.17
CA LYS A 124 9.72 -3.48 -0.84
C LYS A 124 8.86 -2.60 0.06
N GLY A 125 7.71 -3.09 0.48
CA GLY A 125 6.77 -2.37 1.33
C GLY A 125 5.41 -2.16 0.68
N THR A 126 4.49 -1.59 1.46
CA THR A 126 3.10 -1.34 1.06
C THR A 126 2.95 0.12 0.62
N PRO A 127 2.72 0.43 -0.67
CA PRO A 127 2.56 1.80 -1.12
C PRO A 127 1.45 2.53 -0.37
N PHE A 128 1.72 3.78 0.02
CA PHE A 128 0.75 4.65 0.63
C PHE A 128 -0.27 5.13 -0.41
N LEU A 129 -1.56 4.85 -0.17
CA LEU A 129 -2.65 5.16 -1.11
C LEU A 129 -3.75 6.06 -0.50
N ASN A 130 -3.71 6.31 0.81
CA ASN A 130 -4.78 7.04 1.49
C ASN A 130 -4.59 8.57 1.40
N GLU A 131 -5.12 9.18 0.36
CA GLU A 131 -5.04 10.63 0.13
C GLU A 131 -5.66 11.48 1.25
N LYS A 132 -6.65 10.96 1.98
CA LYS A 132 -7.36 11.71 3.04
C LYS A 132 -6.48 12.10 4.22
N VAL A 133 -5.36 11.41 4.39
CA VAL A 133 -4.40 11.70 5.46
C VAL A 133 -3.11 12.35 4.96
N LEU A 134 -3.01 12.65 3.67
CA LEU A 134 -1.93 13.46 3.10
C LEU A 134 -1.91 14.81 3.82
N GLY A 135 -0.72 15.34 4.17
CA GLY A 135 -0.57 16.51 5.01
C GLY A 135 -0.72 16.26 6.53
N LYS A 136 -1.17 15.06 6.94
CA LYS A 136 -1.33 14.64 8.35
C LYS A 136 -0.37 13.53 8.78
N ILE A 137 0.55 13.16 7.91
CA ILE A 137 1.55 12.12 8.12
C ILE A 137 2.95 12.70 7.97
N ILE A 138 3.90 12.13 8.69
CA ILE A 138 5.32 12.48 8.62
C ILE A 138 6.16 11.25 8.28
N THR A 139 7.32 11.47 7.67
CA THR A 139 8.25 10.38 7.40
C THR A 139 9.08 10.00 8.63
N LYS A 140 9.31 8.68 8.83
CA LYS A 140 10.19 8.11 9.87
C LYS A 140 11.67 8.15 9.50
N ILE A 141 11.95 8.27 8.20
CA ILE A 141 13.31 8.17 7.63
C ILE A 141 13.50 9.24 6.57
N ASN A 142 14.73 9.48 6.17
CA ASN A 142 15.01 10.32 5.01
C ASN A 142 14.63 9.57 3.73
N LEU A 143 13.90 10.22 2.83
CA LEU A 143 13.51 9.68 1.53
C LEU A 143 14.25 10.43 0.43
N GLN A 144 14.83 9.70 -0.51
CA GLN A 144 15.48 10.27 -1.70
C GLN A 144 14.46 10.63 -2.77
N PRO A 145 14.76 11.55 -3.69
CA PRO A 145 13.90 11.83 -4.84
C PRO A 145 13.63 10.55 -5.63
N GLY A 146 12.40 10.39 -6.13
CA GLY A 146 11.97 9.19 -6.86
C GLY A 146 11.61 7.99 -5.98
N THR A 147 11.61 8.14 -4.65
CA THR A 147 11.22 7.05 -3.74
C THR A 147 9.70 6.93 -3.67
N VAL A 148 9.17 5.72 -3.87
CA VAL A 148 7.75 5.43 -3.61
C VAL A 148 7.48 5.54 -2.11
N VAL A 149 6.49 6.34 -1.74
CA VAL A 149 6.09 6.51 -0.33
C VAL A 149 5.35 5.26 0.11
N CYS A 150 5.92 4.52 1.08
CA CYS A 150 5.33 3.32 1.66
C CYS A 150 4.84 3.56 3.09
N ASN A 151 3.80 2.84 3.51
CA ASN A 151 3.21 2.95 4.85
C ASN A 151 4.25 2.73 5.96
N GLU A 152 5.22 1.86 5.73
CA GLU A 152 6.29 1.53 6.67
C GLU A 152 7.21 2.73 6.98
N TYR A 153 7.25 3.70 6.07
CA TYR A 153 8.06 4.92 6.22
C TYR A 153 7.32 6.05 6.94
N LEU A 154 6.05 5.86 7.30
CA LEU A 154 5.17 6.92 7.76
C LEU A 154 4.75 6.75 9.21
N ASN A 155 4.58 7.90 9.89
CA ASN A 155 3.87 8.05 11.16
C ASN A 155 2.78 9.09 11.00
N THR A 156 1.77 9.04 11.89
CA THR A 156 0.84 10.15 12.04
C THR A 156 1.59 11.37 12.60
N LYS A 157 1.31 12.55 12.03
CA LYS A 157 1.87 13.80 12.56
C LYS A 157 1.34 14.02 13.98
N PRO A 158 2.20 14.28 14.97
CA PRO A 158 1.76 14.67 16.30
C PRO A 158 0.89 15.93 16.24
N VAL A 159 -0.12 15.96 17.07
CA VAL A 159 -0.97 17.15 17.28
C VAL A 159 -0.64 17.86 18.58
N LEU A 160 0.14 17.18 19.45
CA LEU A 160 0.65 17.70 20.71
C LEU A 160 2.13 17.41 20.83
N GLU A 161 2.89 18.38 21.32
CA GLU A 161 4.33 18.30 21.55
C GLU A 161 4.66 18.46 23.03
N PRO A 162 5.83 17.98 23.51
CA PRO A 162 6.26 18.21 24.88
C PRO A 162 6.35 19.70 25.20
N GLY A 163 5.68 20.14 26.27
CA GLY A 163 5.57 21.53 26.69
C GLY A 163 4.20 22.17 26.40
N ASP A 164 3.40 21.59 25.51
CA ASP A 164 2.07 22.09 25.25
C ASP A 164 1.18 22.03 26.50
N GLN A 165 0.33 23.04 26.65
CA GLN A 165 -0.71 23.07 27.69
C GLN A 165 -2.02 22.60 27.10
N ILE A 166 -2.67 21.65 27.77
CA ILE A 166 -3.93 21.06 27.34
C ILE A 166 -4.92 20.96 28.49
N ASN A 167 -6.19 20.86 28.10
CA ASN A 167 -7.27 20.50 29.00
C ASN A 167 -7.23 19.00 29.26
N LEU A 168 -6.95 18.63 30.49
CA LEU A 168 -6.93 17.22 30.92
C LEU A 168 -8.25 16.91 31.61
N VAL A 169 -9.07 16.06 31.02
CA VAL A 169 -10.38 15.70 31.51
C VAL A 169 -10.35 14.36 32.21
N TYR A 170 -10.84 14.30 33.42
CA TYR A 170 -11.17 13.09 34.15
C TYR A 170 -12.67 12.90 34.16
N GLN A 171 -13.14 11.78 33.60
CA GLN A 171 -14.57 11.46 33.56
C GLN A 171 -14.85 10.24 34.41
N TYR A 172 -15.74 10.38 35.38
CA TYR A 172 -16.21 9.28 36.21
C TYR A 172 -17.73 9.34 36.29
N GLU A 173 -18.41 8.33 35.76
CA GLU A 173 -19.88 8.30 35.63
C GLU A 173 -20.45 9.61 35.00
N SER A 174 -21.21 10.37 35.77
CA SER A 174 -21.83 11.64 35.33
C SER A 174 -21.01 12.88 35.72
N ILE A 175 -19.81 12.69 36.32
CA ILE A 175 -18.97 13.80 36.78
C ILE A 175 -17.77 13.92 35.82
N ALA A 176 -17.58 15.12 35.27
CA ALA A 176 -16.41 15.48 34.53
C ALA A 176 -15.64 16.58 35.27
N VAL A 177 -14.36 16.36 35.50
CA VAL A 177 -13.44 17.33 36.10
C VAL A 177 -12.35 17.65 35.09
N SER A 178 -12.13 18.93 34.81
CA SER A 178 -11.07 19.38 33.94
C SER A 178 -9.97 20.12 34.71
N MET A 179 -8.75 19.99 34.25
CA MET A 179 -7.55 20.65 34.80
C MET A 179 -6.56 20.95 33.69
N ILE A 180 -5.71 21.95 33.89
CA ILE A 180 -4.63 22.22 32.94
C ILE A 180 -3.46 21.26 33.23
N GLY A 181 -2.95 20.64 32.17
CA GLY A 181 -1.77 19.80 32.22
C GLY A 181 -0.75 20.14 31.14
N THR A 182 0.51 19.87 31.41
CA THR A 182 1.61 20.05 30.46
C THR A 182 1.97 18.71 29.84
N VAL A 183 1.95 18.62 28.53
CA VAL A 183 2.34 17.43 27.74
C VAL A 183 3.81 17.10 27.99
N ARG A 184 4.12 15.82 28.14
CA ARG A 184 5.49 15.31 28.33
C ARG A 184 5.97 14.41 27.20
N GLN A 185 5.08 14.03 26.31
CA GLN A 185 5.36 13.14 25.19
C GLN A 185 4.51 13.57 24.00
N ALA A 186 5.16 13.72 22.83
CA ALA A 186 4.44 14.00 21.59
C ALA A 186 3.46 12.88 21.24
N GLY A 187 2.33 13.23 20.62
CA GLY A 187 1.35 12.24 20.20
C GLY A 187 0.32 12.79 19.22
N ALA A 188 -0.29 11.89 18.47
CA ALA A 188 -1.41 12.14 17.57
C ALA A 188 -2.76 11.87 18.25
N VAL A 189 -3.84 12.30 17.62
CA VAL A 189 -5.20 12.00 18.10
C VAL A 189 -5.38 10.48 18.26
N GLY A 190 -5.83 10.08 19.44
CA GLY A 190 -6.03 8.68 19.83
C GLY A 190 -4.86 8.06 20.59
N ASP A 191 -3.67 8.66 20.56
CA ASP A 191 -2.49 8.17 21.32
C ASP A 191 -2.68 8.41 22.83
N ILE A 192 -2.04 7.53 23.62
CA ILE A 192 -1.95 7.71 25.09
C ILE A 192 -0.60 8.33 25.38
N ILE A 193 -0.62 9.51 25.99
CA ILE A 193 0.57 10.29 26.32
C ILE A 193 0.68 10.53 27.83
N LYS A 194 1.87 10.99 28.26
CA LYS A 194 2.10 11.46 29.63
C LYS A 194 1.86 12.95 29.71
N VAL A 195 0.99 13.35 30.66
CA VAL A 195 0.64 14.74 30.96
C VAL A 195 0.90 15.02 32.43
N LYS A 196 1.65 16.09 32.72
CA LYS A 196 1.98 16.51 34.08
C LYS A 196 1.08 17.67 34.50
N THR A 197 0.45 17.56 35.65
CA THR A 197 -0.19 18.66 36.38
C THR A 197 0.71 19.12 37.51
N ASP A 198 0.30 20.13 38.27
CA ASP A 198 1.05 20.61 39.48
C ASP A 198 1.23 19.52 40.53
N LYS A 199 0.27 18.58 40.64
CA LYS A 199 0.24 17.56 41.67
C LYS A 199 0.90 16.24 41.27
N ARG A 200 0.64 15.76 40.03
CA ARG A 200 1.09 14.45 39.57
C ARG A 200 1.05 14.32 38.04
N GLN A 201 1.57 13.20 37.58
CA GLN A 201 1.55 12.83 36.16
C GLN A 201 0.45 11.79 35.89
N TYR A 202 -0.23 11.96 34.75
CA TYR A 202 -1.31 11.09 34.28
C TYR A 202 -0.96 10.48 32.92
N SER A 203 -1.56 9.34 32.62
CA SER A 203 -1.70 8.84 31.27
C SER A 203 -3.02 9.35 30.70
N ALA A 204 -3.01 9.92 29.50
CA ALA A 204 -4.21 10.49 28.91
C ALA A 204 -4.25 10.21 27.42
N LYS A 205 -5.45 9.90 26.91
CA LYS A 205 -5.74 9.70 25.49
C LYS A 205 -6.07 11.04 24.84
N ILE A 206 -5.33 11.37 23.79
CA ILE A 206 -5.53 12.61 23.01
C ILE A 206 -6.86 12.55 22.27
N ILE A 207 -7.70 13.55 22.47
CA ILE A 207 -8.98 13.74 21.77
C ILE A 207 -8.81 14.71 20.60
N ASN A 208 -8.09 15.81 20.85
CA ASN A 208 -7.76 16.83 19.85
C ASN A 208 -6.49 17.60 20.30
N ASN A 209 -6.13 18.67 19.59
CA ASN A 209 -4.94 19.47 19.88
C ASN A 209 -5.04 20.34 21.17
N HIS A 210 -6.14 20.28 21.89
CA HIS A 210 -6.37 21.07 23.12
C HIS A 210 -6.85 20.22 24.30
N GLU A 211 -7.19 18.95 24.08
CA GLU A 211 -7.87 18.12 25.07
C GLU A 211 -7.41 16.67 25.05
N ALA A 212 -7.25 16.11 26.23
CA ALA A 212 -7.01 14.68 26.45
C ALA A 212 -7.81 14.17 27.65
N ILE A 213 -8.24 12.92 27.59
CA ILE A 213 -8.99 12.23 28.64
C ILE A 213 -8.05 11.31 29.40
N ILE A 214 -8.05 11.40 30.75
CA ILE A 214 -7.29 10.50 31.61
C ILE A 214 -7.74 9.06 31.39
N VAL A 215 -6.76 8.17 31.19
CA VAL A 215 -6.97 6.74 31.15
C VAL A 215 -6.33 6.11 32.40
N GLU A 216 -7.07 5.24 33.04
CA GLU A 216 -6.61 4.48 34.22
C GLU A 216 -5.68 3.32 33.83
#